data_0132312ef3ea47c2feefeb6e8db15a1d
#
_entry.id   0132312ef3ea47c2feefeb6e8db15a1d
#
_cell.length_a   1.000
_cell.length_b   1.000
_cell.length_c   1.000
_cell.angle_alpha   90.00
_cell.angle_beta   90.00
_cell.angle_gamma   90.00
#
_symmetry.space_group_name_H-M   'P 1'
#
loop_
_entity.id
_entity.type
_entity.pdbx_description
1 polymer ?
#
loop_
_entity_poly.entity_id
_entity_poly.type
_entity_poly.pdbx_seq_one_letter_code
_entity_poly.pdbx_strand_id
1 'polypeptide(L)'
;MKLVLSEEEQFLKDTAKNFAEERSPISHFRSLRDNNDRKLWDKDIWSEMVKLGWPGILIPEEFGGSNFGVTGIGVILQECAKTLMPSPLFATGVLGAYAISEFGNDEQKNNYLPKIVNGEITTALAVDETSHHDPYATELIAKKSNSGFTLSGKKIFVIDGASADLLIVLARTSGSVSYTHLTLPTTSPV
;
A
#
# COMPACT_ATOMS: atom_id res chain seq x y z
N MET A 1 7.03 -6.71 24.20
CA MET A 1 7.39 -5.60 23.29
C MET A 1 8.86 -5.29 23.52
N LYS A 2 9.72 -5.44 22.50
CA LYS A 2 11.12 -5.06 22.60
C LYS A 2 11.21 -3.52 22.63
N LEU A 3 11.88 -2.96 23.64
CA LEU A 3 12.11 -1.50 23.73
C LEU A 3 13.34 -1.03 22.96
N VAL A 4 14.16 -1.99 22.49
CA VAL A 4 15.43 -1.74 21.79
C VAL A 4 15.38 -2.47 20.44
N LEU A 5 15.78 -1.78 19.38
CA LEU A 5 15.90 -2.37 18.05
C LEU A 5 16.97 -3.48 18.04
N SER A 6 16.76 -4.50 17.22
CA SER A 6 17.82 -5.47 16.90
C SER A 6 18.88 -4.80 16.03
N GLU A 7 20.03 -5.47 15.87
CA GLU A 7 21.08 -4.97 14.96
C GLU A 7 20.58 -4.81 13.52
N GLU A 8 19.75 -5.75 13.07
CA GLU A 8 19.15 -5.73 11.74
C GLU A 8 18.14 -4.59 11.59
N GLU A 9 17.28 -4.38 12.60
CA GLU A 9 16.33 -3.25 12.64
C GLU A 9 17.06 -1.90 12.69
N GLN A 10 18.18 -1.83 13.41
CA GLN A 10 19.01 -0.64 13.44
C GLN A 10 19.69 -0.38 12.10
N PHE A 11 20.18 -1.43 11.43
CA PHE A 11 20.75 -1.32 10.09
C PHE A 11 19.73 -0.82 9.07
N LEU A 12 18.49 -1.35 9.11
CA LEU A 12 17.38 -0.85 8.27
C LEU A 12 17.10 0.63 8.53
N LYS A 13 17.07 1.02 9.79
CA LYS A 13 16.84 2.42 10.18
C LYS A 13 17.92 3.34 9.64
N ASP A 14 19.19 2.97 9.79
CA ASP A 14 20.32 3.78 9.33
C ASP A 14 20.36 3.86 7.80
N THR A 15 20.04 2.76 7.11
CA THR A 15 19.89 2.72 5.66
C THR A 15 18.76 3.65 5.20
N ALA A 16 17.59 3.57 5.84
CA ALA A 16 16.45 4.41 5.49
C ALA A 16 16.71 5.90 5.76
N LYS A 17 17.42 6.22 6.85
CA LYS A 17 17.82 7.58 7.16
C LYS A 17 18.71 8.16 6.06
N ASN A 18 19.80 7.48 5.74
CA ASN A 18 20.75 7.94 4.71
C ASN A 18 20.05 8.09 3.36
N PHE A 19 19.24 7.10 2.98
CA PHE A 19 18.45 7.14 1.75
C PHE A 19 17.52 8.36 1.70
N ALA A 20 16.76 8.59 2.76
CA ALA A 20 15.80 9.70 2.80
C ALA A 20 16.49 11.06 2.74
N GLU A 21 17.58 11.24 3.47
CA GLU A 21 18.36 12.50 3.51
C GLU A 21 19.02 12.78 2.15
N GLU A 22 19.58 11.76 1.49
CA GLU A 22 20.30 11.91 0.23
C GLU A 22 19.38 12.00 -0.98
N ARG A 23 18.34 11.15 -1.05
CA ARG A 23 17.51 10.99 -2.25
C ARG A 23 16.25 11.84 -2.25
N SER A 24 15.70 12.15 -1.08
CA SER A 24 14.46 12.93 -0.96
C SER A 24 14.52 13.95 0.17
N PRO A 25 15.40 14.96 0.09
CA PRO A 25 15.35 16.09 1.00
C PRO A 25 14.02 16.85 0.87
N ILE A 26 13.65 17.65 1.87
CA ILE A 26 12.36 18.40 1.87
C ILE A 26 12.17 19.26 0.62
N SER A 27 13.26 19.74 0.02
CA SER A 27 13.20 20.47 -1.26
C SER A 27 12.66 19.63 -2.40
N HIS A 28 12.90 18.32 -2.41
CA HIS A 28 12.36 17.41 -3.42
C HIS A 28 10.84 17.32 -3.31
N PHE A 29 10.28 17.13 -2.09
CA PHE A 29 8.83 17.15 -1.87
C PHE A 29 8.20 18.46 -2.36
N ARG A 30 8.84 19.61 -2.06
CA ARG A 30 8.36 20.92 -2.53
C ARG A 30 8.34 21.01 -4.05
N SER A 31 9.36 20.51 -4.73
CA SER A 31 9.42 20.53 -6.20
C SER A 31 8.31 19.69 -6.84
N LEU A 32 8.02 18.50 -6.32
CA LEU A 32 6.91 17.65 -6.79
C LEU A 32 5.56 18.35 -6.64
N ARG A 33 5.32 18.95 -5.47
CA ARG A 33 4.08 19.71 -5.20
C ARG A 33 3.94 20.90 -6.14
N ASP A 34 4.99 21.69 -6.32
CA ASP A 34 4.96 22.94 -7.09
C ASP A 34 4.85 22.68 -8.59
N ASN A 35 5.33 21.52 -9.07
CA ASN A 35 5.20 21.07 -10.45
C ASN A 35 3.84 20.43 -10.78
N ASN A 36 2.91 20.36 -9.80
CA ASN A 36 1.59 19.72 -9.97
C ASN A 36 1.67 18.27 -10.51
N ASP A 37 2.67 17.51 -10.10
CA ASP A 37 2.74 16.10 -10.45
C ASP A 37 1.59 15.35 -9.81
N ARG A 38 0.72 14.74 -10.62
CA ARG A 38 -0.46 14.00 -10.13
C ARG A 38 -0.09 12.80 -9.26
N LYS A 39 1.08 12.21 -9.48
CA LYS A 39 1.53 11.07 -8.69
C LYS A 39 2.11 11.50 -7.35
N LEU A 40 2.63 12.72 -7.25
CA LEU A 40 3.30 13.26 -6.06
C LEU A 40 4.45 12.39 -5.52
N TRP A 41 5.00 11.49 -6.33
CA TRP A 41 6.16 10.66 -5.99
C TRP A 41 7.01 10.37 -7.23
N ASP A 42 8.30 10.14 -6.99
CA ASP A 42 9.32 9.95 -8.02
C ASP A 42 9.54 8.46 -8.32
N LYS A 43 9.48 8.09 -9.61
CA LYS A 43 9.66 6.71 -10.07
C LYS A 43 11.07 6.17 -9.84
N ASP A 44 12.09 7.02 -9.92
CA ASP A 44 13.47 6.60 -9.73
C ASP A 44 13.71 6.28 -8.25
N ILE A 45 13.20 7.14 -7.34
CA ILE A 45 13.23 6.88 -5.90
C ILE A 45 12.45 5.60 -5.56
N TRP A 46 11.26 5.41 -6.15
CA TRP A 46 10.50 4.16 -5.97
C TRP A 46 11.29 2.94 -6.43
N SER A 47 11.91 3.00 -7.62
CA SER A 47 12.74 1.91 -8.13
C SER A 47 13.92 1.57 -7.22
N GLU A 48 14.52 2.57 -6.57
CA GLU A 48 15.58 2.34 -5.59
C GLU A 48 15.03 1.69 -4.30
N MET A 49 13.87 2.09 -3.81
CA MET A 49 13.18 1.43 -2.68
C MET A 49 12.87 -0.04 -2.98
N VAL A 50 12.45 -0.34 -4.21
CA VAL A 50 12.21 -1.72 -4.69
C VAL A 50 13.51 -2.54 -4.63
N LYS A 51 14.64 -1.98 -5.11
CA LYS A 51 15.95 -2.64 -5.04
C LYS A 51 16.41 -2.91 -3.60
N LEU A 52 15.99 -2.09 -2.65
CA LEU A 52 16.22 -2.29 -1.22
C LEU A 52 15.25 -3.30 -0.58
N GLY A 53 14.28 -3.83 -1.35
CA GLY A 53 13.30 -4.82 -0.89
C GLY A 53 12.19 -4.27 0.00
N TRP A 54 12.06 -2.94 0.13
CA TRP A 54 11.13 -2.32 1.07
C TRP A 54 9.65 -2.62 0.80
N PRO A 55 9.16 -2.68 -0.46
CA PRO A 55 7.76 -3.05 -0.73
C PRO A 55 7.40 -4.46 -0.28
N GLY A 56 8.38 -5.37 -0.28
CA GLY A 56 8.21 -6.77 0.09
C GLY A 56 8.48 -7.11 1.56
N ILE A 57 8.73 -6.11 2.41
CA ILE A 57 9.21 -6.34 3.78
C ILE A 57 8.20 -7.08 4.68
N LEU A 58 6.91 -6.94 4.42
CA LEU A 58 5.82 -7.65 5.11
C LEU A 58 5.34 -8.88 4.36
N ILE A 59 5.75 -9.07 3.10
CA ILE A 59 5.29 -10.16 2.25
C ILE A 59 6.05 -11.44 2.61
N PRO A 60 5.38 -12.60 2.71
CA PRO A 60 6.03 -13.89 2.97
C PRO A 60 7.10 -14.24 1.93
N GLU A 61 8.13 -14.97 2.35
CA GLU A 61 9.25 -15.39 1.50
C GLU A 61 8.81 -16.22 0.29
N GLU A 62 7.76 -17.03 0.44
CA GLU A 62 7.18 -17.83 -0.66
C GLU A 62 6.69 -16.99 -1.84
N PHE A 63 6.37 -15.70 -1.62
CA PHE A 63 5.98 -14.73 -2.66
C PHE A 63 7.11 -13.75 -3.01
N GLY A 64 8.34 -14.01 -2.55
CA GLY A 64 9.53 -13.20 -2.83
C GLY A 64 9.76 -12.05 -1.85
N GLY A 65 8.97 -11.92 -0.79
CA GLY A 65 9.17 -10.96 0.28
C GLY A 65 10.25 -11.39 1.29
N SER A 66 10.47 -10.59 2.33
CA SER A 66 11.43 -10.91 3.40
C SER A 66 10.77 -11.28 4.72
N ASN A 67 9.47 -11.10 4.86
CA ASN A 67 8.71 -11.36 6.09
C ASN A 67 9.38 -10.80 7.36
N PHE A 68 10.02 -9.64 7.24
CA PHE A 68 10.84 -9.03 8.30
C PHE A 68 9.99 -8.51 9.47
N GLY A 69 8.72 -8.21 9.20
CA GLY A 69 7.76 -7.79 10.21
C GLY A 69 7.55 -6.28 10.31
N VAL A 70 6.57 -5.94 11.13
CA VAL A 70 6.02 -4.57 11.24
C VAL A 70 7.04 -3.57 11.80
N THR A 71 7.94 -4.00 12.69
CA THR A 71 8.98 -3.11 13.23
C THR A 71 9.91 -2.63 12.12
N GLY A 72 10.29 -3.53 11.19
CA GLY A 72 11.17 -3.20 10.07
C GLY A 72 10.58 -2.12 9.17
N ILE A 73 9.34 -2.31 8.70
CA ILE A 73 8.69 -1.27 7.88
C ILE A 73 8.45 0.01 8.67
N GLY A 74 8.16 -0.11 9.97
CA GLY A 74 7.92 1.03 10.85
C GLY A 74 9.14 1.95 10.95
N VAL A 75 10.34 1.41 11.13
CA VAL A 75 11.58 2.23 11.20
C VAL A 75 11.90 2.88 9.86
N ILE A 76 11.65 2.20 8.73
CA ILE A 76 11.81 2.77 7.39
C ILE A 76 10.87 3.97 7.21
N LEU A 77 9.58 3.79 7.46
CA LEU A 77 8.58 4.85 7.31
C LEU A 77 8.86 6.03 8.25
N GLN A 78 9.35 5.76 9.46
CA GLN A 78 9.73 6.80 10.41
C GLN A 78 10.85 7.69 9.86
N GLU A 79 11.88 7.11 9.26
CA GLU A 79 12.98 7.88 8.70
C GLU A 79 12.56 8.63 7.42
N CYS A 80 11.78 7.99 6.55
CA CYS A 80 11.20 8.65 5.37
C CYS A 80 10.32 9.86 5.73
N ALA A 81 9.55 9.75 6.82
CA ALA A 81 8.68 10.83 7.27
C ALA A 81 9.45 12.08 7.73
N LYS A 82 10.67 11.95 8.22
CA LYS A 82 11.49 13.11 8.67
C LYS A 82 11.83 14.07 7.53
N THR A 83 11.93 13.56 6.31
CA THR A 83 12.17 14.38 5.11
C THR A 83 10.90 14.65 4.30
N LEU A 84 9.72 14.22 4.81
CA LEU A 84 8.44 14.26 4.09
C LEU A 84 8.53 13.54 2.73
N MET A 85 9.28 12.43 2.67
CA MET A 85 9.51 11.70 1.43
C MET A 85 8.22 11.08 0.91
N PRO A 86 7.70 11.52 -0.25
CA PRO A 86 6.49 10.95 -0.84
C PRO A 86 6.85 9.65 -1.55
N SER A 87 6.09 8.60 -1.27
CA SER A 87 6.23 7.31 -1.95
C SER A 87 4.98 6.46 -1.77
N PRO A 88 4.70 5.52 -2.67
CA PRO A 88 3.58 4.59 -2.52
C PRO A 88 3.88 3.48 -1.50
N LEU A 89 4.98 3.56 -0.74
CA LEU A 89 5.44 2.49 0.15
C LEU A 89 4.40 2.12 1.22
N PHE A 90 3.76 3.12 1.84
CA PHE A 90 2.76 2.85 2.88
C PHE A 90 1.50 2.21 2.29
N ALA A 91 0.94 2.78 1.22
CA ALA A 91 -0.28 2.25 0.60
C ALA A 91 -0.03 0.87 -0.02
N THR A 92 1.12 0.66 -0.66
CA THR A 92 1.45 -0.58 -1.37
C THR A 92 2.06 -1.64 -0.45
N GLY A 93 3.15 -1.31 0.23
CA GLY A 93 3.93 -2.27 1.02
C GLY A 93 3.33 -2.59 2.39
N VAL A 94 2.45 -1.71 2.91
CA VAL A 94 1.76 -1.97 4.18
C VAL A 94 0.31 -2.33 3.93
N LEU A 95 -0.52 -1.38 3.46
CA LEU A 95 -1.96 -1.60 3.38
C LEU A 95 -2.33 -2.66 2.35
N GLY A 96 -1.84 -2.53 1.12
CA GLY A 96 -2.18 -3.45 0.03
C GLY A 96 -1.54 -4.82 0.18
N ALA A 97 -0.25 -4.87 0.49
CA ALA A 97 0.46 -6.12 0.70
C ALA A 97 -0.18 -6.93 1.84
N TYR A 98 -0.47 -6.29 2.98
CA TYR A 98 -1.12 -6.94 4.10
C TYR A 98 -2.54 -7.42 3.75
N ALA A 99 -3.35 -6.57 3.11
CA ALA A 99 -4.71 -6.94 2.71
C ALA A 99 -4.73 -8.16 1.77
N ILE A 100 -3.82 -8.21 0.79
CA ILE A 100 -3.72 -9.36 -0.12
C ILE A 100 -3.19 -10.60 0.60
N SER A 101 -2.19 -10.46 1.47
CA SER A 101 -1.61 -11.58 2.21
C SER A 101 -2.62 -12.24 3.15
N GLU A 102 -3.44 -11.46 3.85
CA GLU A 102 -4.39 -11.97 4.83
C GLU A 102 -5.72 -12.42 4.21
N PHE A 103 -6.23 -11.67 3.24
CA PHE A 103 -7.60 -11.86 2.75
C PHE A 103 -7.68 -12.33 1.30
N GLY A 104 -6.57 -12.29 0.53
CA GLY A 104 -6.51 -12.79 -0.82
C GLY A 104 -6.62 -14.32 -0.87
N ASN A 105 -7.25 -14.85 -1.93
CA ASN A 105 -7.15 -16.28 -2.24
C ASN A 105 -5.77 -16.60 -2.86
N ASP A 106 -5.46 -17.89 -3.03
CA ASP A 106 -4.14 -18.33 -3.53
C ASP A 106 -3.81 -17.76 -4.91
N GLU A 107 -4.80 -17.66 -5.80
CA GLU A 107 -4.63 -17.06 -7.13
C GLU A 107 -4.25 -15.58 -7.02
N GLN A 108 -4.93 -14.83 -6.17
CA GLN A 108 -4.67 -13.41 -5.93
C GLN A 108 -3.30 -13.19 -5.28
N LYS A 109 -2.95 -13.99 -4.27
CA LYS A 109 -1.63 -13.93 -3.63
C LYS A 109 -0.52 -14.18 -4.62
N ASN A 110 -0.61 -15.29 -5.38
CA ASN A 110 0.39 -15.64 -6.39
C ASN A 110 0.49 -14.62 -7.54
N ASN A 111 -0.60 -13.95 -7.89
CA ASN A 111 -0.60 -12.97 -8.97
C ASN A 111 -0.10 -11.58 -8.56
N TYR A 112 -0.44 -11.13 -7.35
CA TYR A 112 -0.20 -9.74 -6.96
C TYR A 112 1.00 -9.53 -6.04
N LEU A 113 1.24 -10.43 -5.07
CA LEU A 113 2.32 -10.24 -4.11
C LEU A 113 3.71 -10.17 -4.78
N PRO A 114 4.07 -11.06 -5.73
CA PRO A 114 5.35 -10.93 -6.42
C PRO A 114 5.49 -9.63 -7.23
N LYS A 115 4.39 -9.14 -7.81
CA LYS A 115 4.39 -7.87 -8.54
C LYS A 115 4.61 -6.66 -7.64
N ILE A 116 4.08 -6.70 -6.41
CA ILE A 116 4.36 -5.68 -5.39
C ILE A 116 5.84 -5.71 -5.01
N VAL A 117 6.38 -6.90 -4.72
CA VAL A 117 7.81 -7.06 -4.37
C VAL A 117 8.72 -6.49 -5.46
N ASN A 118 8.41 -6.77 -6.72
CA ASN A 118 9.17 -6.29 -7.87
C ASN A 118 8.88 -4.83 -8.25
N GLY A 119 7.93 -4.16 -7.57
CA GLY A 119 7.54 -2.79 -7.88
C GLY A 119 6.82 -2.62 -9.23
N GLU A 120 6.30 -3.71 -9.79
CA GLU A 120 5.57 -3.71 -11.06
C GLU A 120 4.19 -3.06 -10.93
N ILE A 121 3.58 -3.16 -9.74
CA ILE A 121 2.30 -2.54 -9.41
C ILE A 121 2.37 -1.79 -8.08
N THR A 122 1.61 -0.72 -8.01
CA THR A 122 1.28 0.00 -6.78
C THR A 122 -0.17 -0.25 -6.42
N THR A 123 -0.49 -0.26 -5.12
CA THR A 123 -1.84 -0.56 -4.64
C THR A 123 -2.37 0.53 -3.72
N ALA A 124 -3.69 0.66 -3.65
CA ALA A 124 -4.36 1.48 -2.66
C ALA A 124 -5.57 0.77 -2.06
N LEU A 125 -5.80 0.97 -0.76
CA LEU A 125 -6.92 0.39 -0.02
C LEU A 125 -8.03 1.41 0.16
N ALA A 126 -9.21 1.13 -0.39
CA ALA A 126 -10.38 1.99 -0.41
C ALA A 126 -11.45 1.46 0.55
N VAL A 127 -11.52 2.05 1.75
CA VAL A 127 -12.41 1.60 2.85
C VAL A 127 -13.54 2.59 3.07
N ASP A 128 -13.23 3.86 3.33
CA ASP A 128 -14.16 4.84 3.85
C ASP A 128 -15.13 5.39 2.79
N GLU A 129 -16.39 5.61 3.21
CA GLU A 129 -17.46 6.21 2.40
C GLU A 129 -17.90 7.56 2.95
N THR A 130 -17.66 7.80 4.24
CA THR A 130 -18.02 9.02 4.96
C THR A 130 -16.82 9.69 5.60
N SER A 131 -17.00 10.86 6.17
CA SER A 131 -15.94 11.60 6.89
C SER A 131 -15.46 10.94 8.18
N HIS A 132 -16.18 9.93 8.66
CA HIS A 132 -15.78 9.11 9.82
C HIS A 132 -15.30 7.75 9.34
N HIS A 133 -14.17 7.30 9.89
CA HIS A 133 -13.68 5.96 9.64
C HIS A 133 -14.59 4.93 10.32
N ASP A 134 -15.37 4.22 9.51
CA ASP A 134 -16.25 3.14 9.96
C ASP A 134 -16.30 2.02 8.90
N PRO A 135 -15.36 1.08 8.94
CA PRO A 135 -15.31 -0.02 7.97
C PRO A 135 -16.52 -0.95 8.06
N TYR A 136 -17.24 -0.95 9.18
CA TYR A 136 -18.43 -1.79 9.35
C TYR A 136 -19.68 -1.16 8.71
N ALA A 137 -19.68 0.15 8.45
CA ALA A 137 -20.79 0.87 7.82
C ALA A 137 -20.69 0.93 6.29
N THR A 138 -19.96 -0.01 5.66
CA THR A 138 -19.82 -0.04 4.20
C THR A 138 -21.17 -0.28 3.52
N GLU A 139 -21.61 0.69 2.70
CA GLU A 139 -22.87 0.65 1.92
C GLU A 139 -22.62 0.20 0.47
N LEU A 140 -21.42 0.40 -0.07
CA LEU A 140 -21.05 0.03 -1.43
C LEU A 140 -21.30 -1.45 -1.68
N ILE A 141 -22.10 -1.76 -2.70
CA ILE A 141 -22.52 -3.13 -3.02
C ILE A 141 -21.73 -3.65 -4.22
N ALA A 142 -21.16 -4.84 -4.07
CA ALA A 142 -20.59 -5.63 -5.14
C ALA A 142 -21.68 -6.54 -5.74
N LYS A 143 -22.22 -6.18 -6.90
CA LYS A 143 -23.21 -6.99 -7.61
C LYS A 143 -22.51 -8.04 -8.47
N LYS A 144 -22.85 -9.32 -8.27
CA LYS A 144 -22.30 -10.41 -9.07
C LYS A 144 -22.69 -10.23 -10.55
N SER A 145 -21.75 -10.40 -11.44
CA SER A 145 -21.92 -10.40 -12.90
C SER A 145 -21.33 -11.69 -13.49
N ASN A 146 -21.48 -11.89 -14.80
CA ASN A 146 -20.96 -13.11 -15.47
C ASN A 146 -19.43 -13.24 -15.42
N SER A 147 -18.71 -12.12 -15.29
CA SER A 147 -17.23 -12.06 -15.30
C SER A 147 -16.62 -11.59 -13.97
N GLY A 148 -17.38 -11.56 -12.87
CA GLY A 148 -16.90 -11.09 -11.57
C GLY A 148 -17.94 -10.25 -10.84
N PHE A 149 -17.58 -9.04 -10.43
CA PHE A 149 -18.46 -8.13 -9.70
C PHE A 149 -18.48 -6.74 -10.34
N THR A 150 -19.65 -6.11 -10.31
CA THR A 150 -19.80 -4.71 -10.66
C THR A 150 -19.93 -3.89 -9.38
N LEU A 151 -19.10 -2.86 -9.24
CA LEU A 151 -19.12 -1.90 -8.14
C LEU A 151 -19.69 -0.57 -8.63
N SER A 152 -20.55 0.04 -7.83
CA SER A 152 -21.07 1.38 -8.10
C SER A 152 -21.22 2.13 -6.78
N GLY A 153 -20.48 3.24 -6.63
CA GLY A 153 -20.46 4.03 -5.41
C GLY A 153 -19.21 4.91 -5.32
N LYS A 154 -18.91 5.38 -4.13
CA LYS A 154 -17.81 6.29 -3.86
C LYS A 154 -17.07 5.86 -2.61
N LYS A 155 -15.74 5.86 -2.69
CA LYS A 155 -14.83 5.77 -1.54
C LYS A 155 -14.06 7.07 -1.42
N ILE A 156 -13.72 7.47 -0.20
CA ILE A 156 -13.01 8.72 0.08
C ILE A 156 -11.78 8.45 0.93
N PHE A 157 -10.88 9.42 1.01
CA PHE A 157 -9.61 9.32 1.77
C PHE A 157 -8.74 8.12 1.40
N VAL A 158 -8.76 7.74 0.12
CA VAL A 158 -7.96 6.63 -0.40
C VAL A 158 -6.52 7.10 -0.57
N ILE A 159 -5.63 6.66 0.31
CA ILE A 159 -4.20 6.99 0.26
C ILE A 159 -3.62 6.43 -1.05
N ASP A 160 -2.94 7.30 -1.82
CA ASP A 160 -2.37 7.02 -3.14
C ASP A 160 -3.37 6.51 -4.20
N GLY A 161 -4.68 6.64 -3.95
CA GLY A 161 -5.72 6.13 -4.83
C GLY A 161 -5.70 6.70 -6.25
N ALA A 162 -5.18 7.91 -6.44
CA ALA A 162 -5.07 8.55 -7.75
C ALA A 162 -3.89 8.02 -8.60
N SER A 163 -2.93 7.34 -8.00
CA SER A 163 -1.72 6.85 -8.66
C SER A 163 -1.54 5.33 -8.61
N ALA A 164 -2.45 4.63 -7.93
CA ALA A 164 -2.39 3.18 -7.77
C ALA A 164 -2.79 2.44 -9.05
N ASP A 165 -2.07 1.36 -9.35
CA ASP A 165 -2.37 0.46 -10.47
C ASP A 165 -3.48 -0.53 -10.10
N LEU A 166 -3.66 -0.84 -8.79
CA LEU A 166 -4.66 -1.76 -8.27
C LEU A 166 -5.36 -1.15 -7.05
N LEU A 167 -6.70 -1.07 -7.11
CA LEU A 167 -7.52 -0.66 -5.98
C LEU A 167 -8.08 -1.89 -5.26
N ILE A 168 -7.88 -1.96 -3.95
CA ILE A 168 -8.50 -2.94 -3.06
C ILE A 168 -9.69 -2.25 -2.41
N VAL A 169 -10.90 -2.67 -2.76
CA VAL A 169 -12.13 -1.97 -2.35
C VAL A 169 -12.94 -2.80 -1.37
N LEU A 170 -13.24 -2.23 -0.22
CA LEU A 170 -14.17 -2.85 0.73
C LEU A 170 -15.62 -2.68 0.21
N ALA A 171 -16.31 -3.81 -0.02
CA ALA A 171 -17.67 -3.81 -0.55
C ALA A 171 -18.50 -4.96 0.02
N ARG A 172 -19.83 -4.78 0.10
CA ARG A 172 -20.76 -5.84 0.50
C ARG A 172 -21.13 -6.72 -0.68
N THR A 173 -21.05 -8.03 -0.49
CA THR A 173 -21.54 -9.02 -1.46
C THR A 173 -22.93 -9.55 -1.12
N SER A 174 -23.34 -9.50 0.17
CA SER A 174 -24.67 -9.94 0.66
C SER A 174 -24.93 -9.40 2.07
N GLY A 175 -26.17 -9.46 2.53
CA GLY A 175 -26.56 -9.17 3.92
C GLY A 175 -26.76 -7.70 4.28
N SER A 176 -27.12 -7.45 5.54
CA SER A 176 -27.16 -6.12 6.15
C SER A 176 -25.75 -5.67 6.56
N VAL A 177 -25.60 -4.40 6.94
CA VAL A 177 -24.33 -3.68 7.21
C VAL A 177 -23.31 -4.41 8.11
N SER A 178 -23.65 -5.54 8.73
CA SER A 178 -22.80 -6.27 9.69
C SER A 178 -21.85 -7.31 9.09
N TYR A 179 -21.90 -7.61 7.78
CA TYR A 179 -21.07 -8.64 7.16
C TYR A 179 -20.41 -8.10 5.88
N THR A 180 -19.16 -7.72 6.01
CA THR A 180 -18.34 -7.29 4.88
C THR A 180 -17.40 -8.41 4.46
N HIS A 181 -17.43 -8.75 3.16
CA HIS A 181 -16.39 -9.56 2.54
C HIS A 181 -15.49 -8.65 1.70
N LEU A 182 -14.18 -8.76 1.90
CA LEU A 182 -13.21 -8.07 1.05
C LEU A 182 -13.25 -8.68 -0.35
N THR A 183 -13.66 -7.90 -1.34
CA THR A 183 -13.51 -8.27 -2.74
C THR A 183 -12.36 -7.48 -3.33
N LEU A 184 -11.34 -8.19 -3.84
CA LEU A 184 -10.29 -7.56 -4.62
C LEU A 184 -10.84 -7.29 -6.02
N PRO A 185 -10.85 -6.02 -6.47
CA PRO A 185 -11.39 -5.69 -7.77
C PRO A 185 -10.45 -6.13 -8.88
N THR A 186 -11.05 -6.47 -9.98
CA THR A 186 -10.41 -6.52 -11.27
C THR A 186 -10.03 -5.12 -11.74
N THR A 187 -8.86 -5.00 -12.31
CA THR A 187 -8.31 -3.80 -12.94
C THR A 187 -9.32 -3.13 -13.88
N SER A 188 -9.56 -1.85 -13.69
CA SER A 188 -9.97 -0.95 -14.77
C SER A 188 -9.12 0.32 -14.66
N PRO A 189 -8.46 0.74 -15.75
CA PRO A 189 -7.79 2.03 -15.77
C PRO A 189 -8.83 3.13 -15.62
N VAL A 190 -8.51 4.13 -14.83
CA VAL A 190 -9.26 5.39 -14.69
C VAL A 190 -8.95 6.29 -15.89
#